data_3cecab69cd29327559b69b4877651c94
#
_entry.id   3cecab69cd29327559b69b4877651c94
#
_cell.length_a   1.000
_cell.length_b   1.000
_cell.length_c   1.000
_cell.angle_alpha   90.00
_cell.angle_beta   90.00
_cell.angle_gamma   90.00
#
_symmetry.space_group_name_H-M   'P 1'
#
loop_
_entity.id
_entity.type
_entity.pdbx_description
1 polymer ?
#
loop_
_entity_poly.entity_id
_entity_poly.type
_entity_poly.pdbx_seq_one_letter_code
_entity_poly.pdbx_strand_id
1 'polypeptide(L)'
;GGKDFSSKLVEDAKIRKYLSARLAKASISKIIIERTLKLVTVTISTARPGIIIGKGGQEVDKLKEELRKLTGKDVQINIFEVKRPEIDAVIVGNNIARQLEGRISYRRAVKTAIASTMRMGAEGIKIQISGRVGGAEMARSETYKEGRIPLHTFRADVDYALCEALTKVGLLGIKVWICNGEVYNKRDLFQISGVNAQTSAGQGGYHGDKPRGGRDKKRKNNK
;
A
#
# COMPACT_ATOMS: atom_id res chain seq x y z
N GLY A 1 14.06 -0.28 -24.28
CA GLY A 1 13.16 -1.42 -24.19
C GLY A 1 13.46 -2.47 -25.22
N GLY A 2 13.83 -2.97 -25.87
CA GLY A 2 14.09 -3.85 -26.99
C GLY A 2 13.89 -5.33 -26.67
N LYS A 3 14.75 -6.16 -27.22
CA LYS A 3 14.67 -7.62 -27.23
C LYS A 3 14.58 -8.27 -25.84
N ASP A 4 15.05 -7.59 -24.78
CA ASP A 4 15.10 -8.13 -23.40
C ASP A 4 13.85 -7.80 -22.56
N PHE A 5 12.84 -7.12 -23.12
CA PHE A 5 11.67 -6.70 -22.35
C PHE A 5 10.86 -7.90 -21.84
N SER A 6 10.65 -8.89 -22.69
CA SER A 6 9.89 -10.09 -22.32
C SER A 6 10.55 -10.87 -21.18
N SER A 7 11.87 -11.07 -21.24
CA SER A 7 12.62 -11.76 -20.18
C SER A 7 12.54 -11.01 -18.85
N LYS A 8 12.68 -9.69 -18.86
CA LYS A 8 12.55 -8.84 -17.66
C LYS A 8 11.14 -8.88 -17.06
N LEU A 9 10.10 -8.91 -17.89
CA LEU A 9 8.72 -9.02 -17.43
C LEU A 9 8.46 -10.38 -16.75
N VAL A 10 8.99 -11.46 -17.30
CA VAL A 10 8.90 -12.80 -16.69
C VAL A 10 9.64 -12.85 -15.36
N GLU A 11 10.83 -12.23 -15.27
CA GLU A 11 11.57 -12.11 -14.01
C GLU A 11 10.75 -11.33 -12.96
N ASP A 12 10.13 -10.20 -13.33
CA ASP A 12 9.30 -9.40 -12.42
C ASP A 12 8.09 -10.19 -11.91
N ALA A 13 7.44 -10.95 -12.77
CA ALA A 13 6.33 -11.81 -12.38
C ALA A 13 6.79 -12.90 -11.39
N LYS A 14 7.98 -13.52 -11.61
CA LYS A 14 8.55 -14.49 -10.68
C LYS A 14 8.86 -13.87 -9.32
N ILE A 15 9.47 -12.66 -9.29
CA ILE A 15 9.77 -11.93 -8.06
C ILE A 15 8.49 -11.64 -7.29
N ARG A 16 7.45 -11.11 -7.96
CA ARG A 16 6.17 -10.81 -7.31
C ARG A 16 5.50 -12.05 -6.73
N LYS A 17 5.45 -13.13 -7.51
CA LYS A 17 4.86 -14.40 -7.08
C LYS A 17 5.60 -14.97 -5.86
N TYR A 18 6.93 -14.95 -5.90
CA TYR A 18 7.77 -15.41 -4.79
C TYR A 18 7.54 -14.59 -3.52
N LEU A 19 7.61 -13.25 -3.61
CA LEU A 19 7.41 -12.36 -2.47
C LEU A 19 5.99 -12.47 -1.90
N SER A 20 4.96 -12.56 -2.74
CA SER A 20 3.57 -12.72 -2.27
C SER A 20 3.38 -14.03 -1.49
N ALA A 21 4.00 -15.12 -1.93
CA ALA A 21 3.94 -16.41 -1.23
C ALA A 21 4.73 -16.38 0.10
N ARG A 22 5.97 -15.88 0.07
CA ARG A 22 6.86 -15.86 1.24
C ARG A 22 6.38 -14.91 2.34
N LEU A 23 5.83 -13.76 1.95
CA LEU A 23 5.42 -12.69 2.85
C LEU A 23 3.89 -12.62 3.05
N ALA A 24 3.17 -13.70 2.82
CA ALA A 24 1.71 -13.74 2.97
C ALA A 24 1.22 -13.25 4.35
N LYS A 25 2.01 -13.48 5.43
CA LYS A 25 1.68 -13.04 6.80
C LYS A 25 1.92 -11.55 7.04
N ALA A 26 2.75 -10.89 6.22
CA ALA A 26 3.12 -9.49 6.40
C ALA A 26 2.07 -8.50 5.92
N SER A 27 0.99 -8.94 5.27
CA SER A 27 -0.05 -8.08 4.69
C SER A 27 0.53 -7.03 3.74
N ILE A 28 1.04 -7.50 2.61
CA ILE A 28 1.61 -6.65 1.57
C ILE A 28 0.48 -5.88 0.88
N SER A 29 0.69 -4.58 0.69
CA SER A 29 -0.15 -3.71 -0.12
C SER A 29 0.35 -3.69 -1.56
N LYS A 30 1.62 -3.28 -1.76
CA LYS A 30 2.19 -3.03 -3.08
C LYS A 30 3.64 -3.46 -3.15
N ILE A 31 4.03 -4.02 -4.30
CA ILE A 31 5.42 -4.34 -4.62
C ILE A 31 5.82 -3.55 -5.86
N ILE A 32 6.79 -2.66 -5.73
CA ILE A 32 7.35 -1.85 -6.81
C ILE A 32 8.74 -2.38 -7.11
N ILE A 33 9.02 -2.63 -8.39
CA ILE A 33 10.30 -3.14 -8.85
C ILE A 33 10.91 -2.09 -9.77
N GLU A 34 12.02 -1.52 -9.36
CA GLU A 34 12.79 -0.56 -10.13
C GLU A 34 14.09 -1.22 -10.60
N ARG A 35 14.38 -1.10 -11.89
CA ARG A 35 15.55 -1.74 -12.49
C ARG A 35 16.51 -0.69 -13.01
N THR A 36 17.73 -0.73 -12.50
CA THR A 36 18.87 -0.05 -13.09
C THR A 36 19.73 -1.05 -13.87
N LEU A 37 20.80 -0.59 -14.48
CA LEU A 37 21.69 -1.46 -15.27
C LEU A 37 22.32 -2.60 -14.45
N LYS A 38 22.67 -2.34 -13.19
CA LYS A 38 23.39 -3.30 -12.31
C LYS A 38 22.58 -3.77 -11.10
N LEU A 39 21.57 -2.99 -10.68
CA LEU A 39 20.85 -3.19 -9.44
C LEU A 39 19.35 -3.29 -9.68
N VAL A 40 18.70 -4.19 -8.99
CA VAL A 40 17.22 -4.29 -8.92
C VAL A 40 16.79 -3.82 -7.55
N THR A 41 16.03 -2.73 -7.49
CA THR A 41 15.47 -2.21 -6.23
C THR A 41 14.02 -2.67 -6.11
N VAL A 42 13.72 -3.38 -5.03
CA VAL A 42 12.38 -3.87 -4.72
C VAL A 42 11.84 -3.11 -3.51
N THR A 43 10.84 -2.28 -3.73
CA THR A 43 10.15 -1.55 -2.67
C THR A 43 8.86 -2.28 -2.28
N ILE A 44 8.76 -2.68 -1.02
CA ILE A 44 7.64 -3.44 -0.48
C ILE A 44 6.86 -2.55 0.50
N SER A 45 5.61 -2.23 0.15
CA SER A 45 4.68 -1.55 1.05
C SER A 45 3.90 -2.59 1.86
N THR A 46 3.96 -2.49 3.19
CA THR A 46 3.38 -3.47 4.10
C THR A 46 2.76 -2.82 5.33
N ALA A 47 1.73 -3.46 5.89
CA ALA A 47 1.16 -3.06 7.18
C ALA A 47 1.99 -3.51 8.38
N ARG A 48 2.89 -4.50 8.21
CA ARG A 48 3.66 -5.10 9.30
C ARG A 48 5.14 -5.24 8.92
N PRO A 49 5.89 -4.14 8.90
CA PRO A 49 7.29 -4.15 8.49
C PRO A 49 8.18 -5.05 9.37
N GLY A 50 7.86 -5.19 10.66
CA GLY A 50 8.61 -6.02 11.58
C GLY A 50 8.70 -7.50 11.21
N ILE A 51 7.67 -8.03 10.50
CA ILE A 51 7.68 -9.42 10.03
C ILE A 51 8.68 -9.61 8.89
N ILE A 52 8.85 -8.58 8.04
CA ILE A 52 9.78 -8.63 6.91
C ILE A 52 11.22 -8.42 7.40
N ILE A 53 11.42 -7.48 8.32
CA ILE A 53 12.74 -7.14 8.85
C ILE A 53 13.28 -8.32 9.70
N GLY A 54 12.42 -8.91 10.53
CA GLY A 54 12.81 -9.97 11.44
C GLY A 54 13.71 -9.48 12.58
N LYS A 55 14.23 -10.42 13.35
CA LYS A 55 15.15 -10.10 14.45
C LYS A 55 16.52 -9.70 13.89
N GLY A 56 16.93 -8.45 14.15
CA GLY A 56 18.23 -7.94 13.70
C GLY A 56 18.46 -7.89 12.18
N GLY A 57 17.38 -7.87 11.36
CA GLY A 57 17.51 -7.78 9.90
C GLY A 57 17.77 -9.11 9.18
N GLN A 58 17.88 -10.23 9.88
CA GLN A 58 18.23 -11.53 9.31
C GLN A 58 17.26 -12.00 8.20
N GLU A 59 15.97 -11.70 8.33
CA GLU A 59 14.99 -12.12 7.33
C GLU A 59 15.13 -11.32 6.02
N VAL A 60 15.46 -10.03 6.10
CA VAL A 60 15.75 -9.21 4.91
C VAL A 60 16.98 -9.70 4.19
N ASP A 61 18.04 -10.06 4.92
CA ASP A 61 19.27 -10.56 4.29
C ASP A 61 19.06 -11.91 3.61
N LYS A 62 18.30 -12.82 4.22
CA LYS A 62 17.86 -14.06 3.57
C LYS A 62 17.04 -13.79 2.30
N LEU A 63 16.08 -12.85 2.36
CA LEU A 63 15.29 -12.47 1.20
C LEU A 63 16.15 -11.89 0.08
N LYS A 64 17.16 -11.08 0.40
CA LYS A 64 18.13 -10.58 -0.61
C LYS A 64 18.88 -11.72 -1.29
N GLU A 65 19.39 -12.68 -0.52
CA GLU A 65 20.11 -13.84 -1.07
C GLU A 65 19.20 -14.69 -1.95
N GLU A 66 17.98 -14.96 -1.50
CA GLU A 66 16.99 -15.73 -2.26
C GLU A 66 16.62 -15.03 -3.57
N LEU A 67 16.38 -13.71 -3.54
CA LEU A 67 16.11 -12.92 -4.74
C LEU A 67 17.33 -12.83 -5.67
N ARG A 68 18.54 -12.73 -5.12
CA ARG A 68 19.78 -12.76 -5.90
C ARG A 68 19.95 -14.09 -6.66
N LYS A 69 19.60 -15.21 -6.01
CA LYS A 69 19.60 -16.52 -6.68
C LYS A 69 18.58 -16.62 -7.81
N LEU A 70 17.40 -15.97 -7.65
CA LEU A 70 16.33 -15.97 -8.66
C LEU A 70 16.64 -15.08 -9.87
N THR A 71 17.30 -13.92 -9.63
CA THR A 71 17.52 -12.89 -10.67
C THR A 71 18.92 -12.90 -11.26
N GLY A 72 19.91 -13.50 -10.55
CA GLY A 72 21.32 -13.43 -10.92
C GLY A 72 21.93 -12.03 -10.85
N LYS A 73 21.24 -11.06 -10.23
CA LYS A 73 21.64 -9.65 -10.10
C LYS A 73 21.65 -9.23 -8.64
N ASP A 74 22.33 -8.13 -8.34
CA ASP A 74 22.27 -7.57 -7.01
C ASP A 74 20.88 -6.96 -6.76
N VAL A 75 20.31 -7.27 -5.59
CA VAL A 75 18.97 -6.83 -5.19
C VAL A 75 19.06 -5.99 -3.94
N GLN A 76 18.43 -4.82 -3.97
CA GLN A 76 18.20 -3.97 -2.81
C GLN A 76 16.71 -4.04 -2.43
N ILE A 77 16.43 -4.21 -1.14
CA ILE A 77 15.05 -4.24 -0.62
C ILE A 77 14.82 -2.99 0.21
N ASN A 78 13.79 -2.23 -0.17
CA ASN A 78 13.28 -1.10 0.60
C ASN A 78 11.93 -1.50 1.18
N ILE A 79 11.72 -1.24 2.49
CA ILE A 79 10.48 -1.58 3.19
C ILE A 79 9.78 -0.28 3.54
N PHE A 80 8.52 -0.19 3.15
CA PHE A 80 7.67 0.96 3.40
C PHE A 80 6.49 0.58 4.26
N GLU A 81 6.24 1.32 5.34
CA GLU A 81 5.11 1.09 6.23
C GLU A 81 3.86 1.79 5.73
N VAL A 82 2.76 1.05 5.62
CA VAL A 82 1.44 1.59 5.35
C VAL A 82 0.83 2.06 6.68
N LYS A 83 0.74 3.37 6.88
CA LYS A 83 0.26 3.98 8.13
C LYS A 83 -1.21 3.65 8.45
N ARG A 84 -2.05 3.48 7.42
CA ARG A 84 -3.49 3.21 7.55
C ARG A 84 -3.88 1.97 6.73
N PRO A 85 -3.64 0.76 7.23
CA PRO A 85 -3.90 -0.47 6.49
C PRO A 85 -5.38 -0.74 6.23
N GLU A 86 -6.27 -0.13 7.02
CA GLU A 86 -7.72 -0.28 6.86
C GLU A 86 -8.30 0.51 5.68
N ILE A 87 -7.52 1.43 5.10
CA ILE A 87 -7.92 2.23 3.92
C ILE A 87 -7.31 1.65 2.64
N ASP A 88 -6.43 0.67 2.75
CA ASP A 88 -5.80 0.00 1.61
C ASP A 88 -6.66 -1.16 1.13
N ALA A 89 -7.12 -1.10 -0.12
CA ALA A 89 -8.04 -2.09 -0.68
C ALA A 89 -7.44 -3.50 -0.74
N VAL A 90 -6.14 -3.62 -1.01
CA VAL A 90 -5.44 -4.92 -1.10
C VAL A 90 -5.36 -5.59 0.26
N ILE A 91 -5.00 -4.81 1.29
CA ILE A 91 -4.89 -5.33 2.66
C ILE A 91 -6.26 -5.74 3.18
N VAL A 92 -7.29 -4.91 2.98
CA VAL A 92 -8.67 -5.21 3.37
C VAL A 92 -9.19 -6.46 2.65
N GLY A 93 -8.99 -6.55 1.33
CA GLY A 93 -9.38 -7.71 0.54
C GLY A 93 -8.72 -9.01 1.01
N ASN A 94 -7.42 -8.99 1.26
CA ASN A 94 -6.67 -10.13 1.78
C ASN A 94 -7.09 -10.52 3.20
N ASN A 95 -7.47 -9.54 4.04
CA ASN A 95 -8.00 -9.83 5.38
C ASN A 95 -9.35 -10.52 5.32
N ILE A 96 -10.25 -10.10 4.41
CA ILE A 96 -11.53 -10.77 4.16
C ILE A 96 -11.27 -12.18 3.64
N ALA A 97 -10.38 -12.36 2.66
CA ALA A 97 -10.03 -13.66 2.09
C ALA A 97 -9.58 -14.65 3.18
N ARG A 98 -8.67 -14.25 4.06
CA ARG A 98 -8.21 -15.09 5.19
C ARG A 98 -9.34 -15.46 6.15
N GLN A 99 -10.28 -14.52 6.43
CA GLN A 99 -11.42 -14.81 7.29
C GLN A 99 -12.36 -15.85 6.64
N LEU A 100 -12.57 -15.77 5.32
CA LEU A 100 -13.38 -16.73 4.58
C LEU A 100 -12.72 -18.13 4.54
N GLU A 101 -11.41 -18.19 4.33
CA GLU A 101 -10.62 -19.42 4.44
C GLU A 101 -10.70 -20.04 5.84
N GLY A 102 -10.72 -19.17 6.88
CA GLY A 102 -10.95 -19.54 8.27
C GLY A 102 -12.40 -19.90 8.61
N ARG A 103 -13.28 -20.06 7.62
CA ARG A 103 -14.69 -20.41 7.75
C ARG A 103 -15.54 -19.42 8.56
N ILE A 104 -15.14 -18.18 8.64
CA ILE A 104 -15.97 -17.11 9.20
C ILE A 104 -17.08 -16.79 8.21
N SER A 105 -18.28 -16.51 8.71
CA SER A 105 -19.40 -16.08 7.87
C SER A 105 -19.03 -14.84 7.06
N TYR A 106 -19.22 -14.91 5.73
CA TYR A 106 -18.89 -13.82 4.82
C TYR A 106 -19.59 -12.51 5.18
N ARG A 107 -20.85 -12.57 5.67
CA ARG A 107 -21.59 -11.39 6.12
C ARG A 107 -20.92 -10.70 7.31
N ARG A 108 -20.41 -11.48 8.26
CA ARG A 108 -19.69 -10.95 9.41
C ARG A 108 -18.35 -10.35 9.00
N ALA A 109 -17.59 -11.05 8.15
CA ALA A 109 -16.29 -10.58 7.65
C ALA A 109 -16.42 -9.24 6.91
N VAL A 110 -17.41 -9.14 6.00
CA VAL A 110 -17.65 -7.90 5.23
C VAL A 110 -18.09 -6.76 6.14
N LYS A 111 -19.07 -6.98 7.03
CA LYS A 111 -19.54 -5.92 7.95
C LYS A 111 -18.44 -5.40 8.85
N THR A 112 -17.58 -6.29 9.36
CA THR A 112 -16.43 -5.90 10.19
C THR A 112 -15.42 -5.07 9.39
N ALA A 113 -15.11 -5.47 8.15
CA ALA A 113 -14.22 -4.74 7.27
C ALA A 113 -14.77 -3.34 6.95
N ILE A 114 -16.04 -3.23 6.57
CA ILE A 114 -16.72 -1.97 6.29
C ILE A 114 -16.65 -1.04 7.51
N ALA A 115 -17.05 -1.53 8.69
CA ALA A 115 -17.02 -0.73 9.91
C ALA A 115 -15.62 -0.24 10.28
N SER A 116 -14.58 -1.05 10.07
CA SER A 116 -13.17 -0.66 10.30
C SER A 116 -12.74 0.45 9.33
N THR A 117 -13.01 0.29 8.05
CA THR A 117 -12.62 1.26 7.00
C THR A 117 -13.33 2.60 7.21
N MET A 118 -14.64 2.60 7.50
CA MET A 118 -15.40 3.82 7.76
C MET A 118 -14.92 4.55 9.03
N ARG A 119 -14.54 3.79 10.07
CA ARG A 119 -13.98 4.36 11.31
C ARG A 119 -12.66 5.09 11.08
N MET A 120 -11.85 4.61 10.12
CA MET A 120 -10.57 5.23 9.77
C MET A 120 -10.69 6.44 8.85
N GLY A 121 -11.91 6.82 8.46
CA GLY A 121 -12.21 8.06 7.76
C GLY A 121 -12.24 7.93 6.24
N ALA A 122 -12.49 6.73 5.68
CA ALA A 122 -12.82 6.59 4.27
C ALA A 122 -14.20 7.22 3.98
N GLU A 123 -14.34 7.88 2.81
CA GLU A 123 -15.66 8.45 2.40
C GLU A 123 -16.67 7.35 2.03
N GLY A 124 -16.18 6.22 1.56
CA GLY A 124 -17.04 5.09 1.27
C GLY A 124 -16.27 3.83 0.88
N ILE A 125 -16.95 2.72 1.03
CA ILE A 125 -16.44 1.39 0.67
C ILE A 125 -17.52 0.57 -0.03
N LYS A 126 -17.09 -0.18 -1.06
CA LYS A 126 -17.91 -1.17 -1.75
C LYS A 126 -17.15 -2.48 -1.80
N ILE A 127 -17.78 -3.55 -1.36
CA ILE A 127 -17.22 -4.91 -1.40
C ILE A 127 -18.19 -5.79 -2.17
N GLN A 128 -17.67 -6.54 -3.14
CA GLN A 128 -18.42 -7.53 -3.89
C GLN A 128 -17.76 -8.89 -3.71
N ILE A 129 -18.55 -9.88 -3.28
CA ILE A 129 -18.12 -11.27 -3.17
C ILE A 129 -18.86 -12.06 -4.23
N SER A 130 -18.13 -12.85 -5.01
CA SER A 130 -18.66 -13.66 -6.12
C SER A 130 -18.18 -15.10 -6.00
N GLY A 131 -19.05 -16.04 -6.32
CA GLY A 131 -18.77 -17.48 -6.29
C GLY A 131 -19.82 -18.27 -5.52
N ARG A 132 -19.46 -19.43 -5.01
CA ARG A 132 -20.34 -20.30 -4.21
C ARG A 132 -20.43 -19.81 -2.76
N VAL A 133 -21.06 -18.65 -2.59
CA VAL A 133 -21.14 -17.95 -1.30
C VAL A 133 -21.92 -18.77 -0.29
N GLY A 134 -21.30 -19.03 0.87
CA GLY A 134 -21.91 -19.86 1.93
C GLY A 134 -21.98 -21.34 1.61
N GLY A 135 -21.28 -21.81 0.58
CA GLY A 135 -21.30 -23.23 0.17
C GLY A 135 -22.45 -23.62 -0.74
N ALA A 136 -23.23 -22.65 -1.24
CA ALA A 136 -24.33 -22.90 -2.17
C ALA A 136 -23.83 -23.57 -3.46
N GLU A 137 -24.66 -24.44 -4.06
CA GLU A 137 -24.31 -25.10 -5.32
C GLU A 137 -24.22 -24.10 -6.47
N MET A 138 -25.16 -23.17 -6.54
CA MET A 138 -25.18 -22.12 -7.54
C MET A 138 -24.35 -20.93 -7.09
N ALA A 139 -23.45 -20.47 -7.95
CA ALA A 139 -22.68 -19.26 -7.71
C ALA A 139 -23.57 -18.01 -7.77
N ARG A 140 -23.30 -17.06 -6.89
CA ARG A 140 -23.97 -15.76 -6.89
C ARG A 140 -22.99 -14.66 -6.51
N SER A 141 -23.35 -13.42 -6.82
CA SER A 141 -22.60 -12.24 -6.42
C SER A 141 -23.41 -11.43 -5.43
N GLU A 142 -22.80 -11.13 -4.30
CA GLU A 142 -23.39 -10.23 -3.29
C GLU A 142 -22.54 -8.97 -3.17
N THR A 143 -23.20 -7.81 -3.15
CA THR A 143 -22.54 -6.51 -3.06
C THR A 143 -22.99 -5.79 -1.81
N TYR A 144 -22.03 -5.29 -1.06
CA TYR A 144 -22.23 -4.45 0.12
C TYR A 144 -21.59 -3.09 -0.14
N LYS A 145 -22.30 -2.02 0.17
CA LYS A 145 -21.84 -0.65 -0.05
C LYS A 145 -22.21 0.21 1.16
N GLU A 146 -21.28 1.05 1.58
CA GLU A 146 -21.49 2.07 2.59
C GLU A 146 -20.75 3.35 2.20
N GLY A 147 -21.39 4.50 2.41
CA GLY A 147 -20.83 5.79 2.04
C GLY A 147 -20.88 6.11 0.54
N ARG A 148 -20.03 7.04 0.12
CA ARG A 148 -19.97 7.59 -1.25
C ARG A 148 -18.86 6.91 -2.03
N ILE A 149 -19.18 6.38 -3.21
CA ILE A 149 -18.19 5.77 -4.14
C ILE A 149 -18.51 6.25 -5.57
N PRO A 150 -17.98 7.39 -5.98
CA PRO A 150 -18.25 7.96 -7.29
C PRO A 150 -17.32 7.33 -8.34
N LEU A 151 -17.70 6.20 -8.93
CA LEU A 151 -16.87 5.48 -9.92
C LEU A 151 -16.71 6.22 -11.25
N HIS A 152 -17.57 7.21 -11.55
CA HIS A 152 -17.50 7.99 -12.78
C HIS A 152 -16.75 9.32 -12.63
N THR A 153 -16.27 9.66 -11.44
CA THR A 153 -15.59 10.92 -11.17
C THR A 153 -14.08 10.74 -11.23
N PHE A 154 -13.42 11.32 -12.25
CA PHE A 154 -11.96 11.19 -12.43
C PHE A 154 -11.12 11.75 -11.29
N ARG A 155 -11.61 12.80 -10.61
CA ARG A 155 -10.91 13.39 -9.47
C ARG A 155 -11.04 12.58 -8.18
N ALA A 156 -11.92 11.57 -8.16
CA ALA A 156 -12.07 10.73 -6.98
C ALA A 156 -10.90 9.77 -6.83
N ASP A 157 -10.35 9.71 -5.63
CA ASP A 157 -9.31 8.74 -5.26
C ASP A 157 -9.96 7.45 -4.81
N VAL A 158 -10.09 6.51 -5.74
CA VAL A 158 -10.68 5.19 -5.47
C VAL A 158 -9.59 4.14 -5.59
N ASP A 159 -9.25 3.53 -4.47
CA ASP A 159 -8.38 2.36 -4.44
C ASP A 159 -9.18 1.09 -4.75
N TYR A 160 -8.61 0.21 -5.57
CA TYR A 160 -9.26 -1.02 -6.02
C TYR A 160 -8.37 -2.24 -5.85
N ALA A 161 -8.95 -3.31 -5.34
CA ALA A 161 -8.28 -4.61 -5.28
C ALA A 161 -9.20 -5.76 -5.68
N LEU A 162 -8.60 -6.74 -6.35
CA LEU A 162 -9.17 -8.05 -6.59
C LEU A 162 -8.39 -9.09 -5.78
N CYS A 163 -9.07 -9.77 -4.89
CA CYS A 163 -8.49 -10.82 -4.06
C CYS A 163 -9.27 -12.12 -4.25
N GLU A 164 -8.61 -13.25 -4.05
CA GLU A 164 -9.20 -14.57 -4.15
C GLU A 164 -9.07 -15.29 -2.82
N ALA A 165 -10.12 -15.98 -2.41
CA ALA A 165 -10.14 -16.83 -1.23
C ALA A 165 -10.35 -18.29 -1.65
N LEU A 166 -9.41 -19.16 -1.29
CA LEU A 166 -9.50 -20.58 -1.56
C LEU A 166 -10.30 -21.28 -0.46
N THR A 167 -11.55 -21.61 -0.75
CA THR A 167 -12.40 -22.35 0.18
C THR A 167 -12.48 -23.83 -0.19
N LYS A 168 -12.99 -24.65 0.73
CA LYS A 168 -13.20 -26.10 0.44
C LYS A 168 -14.12 -26.36 -0.75
N VAL A 169 -15.00 -25.42 -1.05
CA VAL A 169 -16.05 -25.54 -2.09
C VAL A 169 -15.60 -24.93 -3.42
N GLY A 170 -14.48 -24.23 -3.44
CA GLY A 170 -13.93 -23.55 -4.61
C GLY A 170 -13.41 -22.14 -4.28
N LEU A 171 -13.01 -21.43 -5.33
CA LEU A 171 -12.52 -20.05 -5.23
C LEU A 171 -13.68 -19.06 -5.09
N LEU A 172 -13.53 -18.11 -4.17
CA LEU A 172 -14.39 -16.94 -4.05
C LEU A 172 -13.61 -15.70 -4.48
N GLY A 173 -14.16 -14.96 -5.43
CA GLY A 173 -13.60 -13.67 -5.85
C GLY A 173 -14.11 -12.54 -4.97
N ILE A 174 -13.21 -11.70 -4.47
CA ILE A 174 -13.50 -10.55 -3.62
C ILE A 174 -12.99 -9.30 -4.33
N LYS A 175 -13.90 -8.39 -4.66
CA LYS A 175 -13.57 -7.07 -5.22
C LYS A 175 -13.83 -6.03 -4.16
N VAL A 176 -12.84 -5.17 -3.91
CA VAL A 176 -12.91 -4.09 -2.91
C VAL A 176 -12.65 -2.78 -3.60
N TRP A 177 -13.48 -1.78 -3.35
CA TRP A 177 -13.30 -0.38 -3.74
C TRP A 177 -13.37 0.47 -2.50
N ILE A 178 -12.39 1.33 -2.28
CA ILE A 178 -12.33 2.25 -1.15
C ILE A 178 -12.15 3.67 -1.70
N CYS A 179 -13.05 4.57 -1.35
CA CYS A 179 -12.97 5.97 -1.72
C CYS A 179 -12.29 6.76 -0.59
N ASN A 180 -11.14 7.35 -0.90
CA ASN A 180 -10.37 8.18 0.03
C ASN A 180 -10.73 9.65 -0.04
N GLY A 181 -11.58 10.05 -1.01
CA GLY A 181 -11.99 11.43 -1.22
C GLY A 181 -11.70 11.92 -2.63
N GLU A 182 -11.78 13.24 -2.84
CA GLU A 182 -11.53 13.88 -4.13
C GLU A 182 -10.19 14.64 -4.10
N VAL A 183 -9.41 14.51 -5.17
CA VAL A 183 -8.11 15.18 -5.33
C VAL A 183 -8.23 16.25 -6.39
N TYR A 184 -8.04 17.51 -5.99
CA TYR A 184 -8.15 18.67 -6.87
C TYR A 184 -6.79 19.16 -7.39
N ASN A 185 -5.69 18.79 -6.72
CA ASN A 185 -4.34 19.20 -7.09
C ASN A 185 -3.66 18.15 -7.96
N LYS A 186 -2.58 18.56 -8.67
CA LYS A 186 -1.72 17.62 -9.38
C LYS A 186 -1.17 16.59 -8.39
N ARG A 187 -1.35 15.30 -8.69
CA ARG A 187 -0.69 14.24 -7.95
C ARG A 187 0.75 14.13 -8.41
N ASP A 188 1.67 14.17 -7.48
CA ASP A 188 3.02 13.72 -7.74
C ASP A 188 3.01 12.20 -7.88
N LEU A 189 3.19 11.73 -9.11
CA LEU A 189 3.23 10.29 -9.43
C LEU A 189 4.31 9.55 -8.62
N PHE A 190 5.37 10.25 -8.21
CA PHE A 190 6.44 9.72 -7.38
C PHE A 190 6.01 9.47 -5.93
N GLN A 191 5.08 10.24 -5.37
CA GLN A 191 4.54 9.99 -4.03
C GLN A 191 3.69 8.71 -3.97
N ILE A 192 3.03 8.36 -5.07
CA ILE A 192 2.28 7.11 -5.19
C ILE A 192 3.21 5.88 -5.12
N SER A 193 4.47 6.05 -5.53
CA SER A 193 5.47 4.99 -5.52
C SER A 193 6.10 4.74 -4.15
N GLY A 194 5.77 5.53 -3.12
CA GLY A 194 6.42 5.43 -1.81
C GLY A 194 7.90 5.81 -1.81
N VAL A 195 8.41 6.27 -2.95
CA VAL A 195 9.74 6.85 -3.06
C VAL A 195 9.63 8.30 -2.63
N ASN A 196 9.76 8.54 -1.33
CA ASN A 196 10.00 9.89 -0.84
C ASN A 196 11.28 10.40 -1.51
N ALA A 197 11.14 11.39 -2.35
CA ALA A 197 12.23 12.29 -2.67
C ALA A 197 12.63 13.07 -1.39
N GLN A 198 13.26 12.38 -0.46
CA GLN A 198 14.08 12.99 0.58
C GLN A 198 15.45 13.31 -0.01
N THR A 199 15.46 13.97 -1.17
CA THR A 199 16.68 14.53 -1.73
C THR A 199 16.32 15.90 -2.28
N SER A 200 16.89 16.88 -1.62
CA SER A 200 16.96 18.30 -1.97
C SER A 200 15.91 19.25 -1.37
N ALA A 201 15.80 19.27 -0.03
CA ALA A 201 15.68 20.54 0.67
C ALA A 201 17.04 20.83 1.31
N GLY A 202 18.09 20.84 0.50
CA GLY A 202 19.38 21.37 0.82
C GLY A 202 19.30 22.89 0.77
N GLN A 203 19.36 23.51 1.92
CA GLN A 203 20.09 24.77 2.19
C GLN A 203 20.07 25.82 1.05
N GLY A 204 19.03 26.59 1.03
CA GLY A 204 19.05 27.95 0.50
C GLY A 204 18.73 28.90 1.63
N GLY A 205 19.64 29.01 2.60
CA GLY A 205 19.59 30.02 3.64
C GLY A 205 19.88 31.37 3.01
N TYR A 206 18.83 32.09 2.65
CA TYR A 206 18.95 33.53 2.44
C TYR A 206 19.09 34.16 3.82
N HIS A 207 20.34 34.57 4.14
CA HIS A 207 20.64 35.52 5.17
C HIS A 207 20.06 36.89 4.74
N GLY A 208 18.86 37.16 5.19
CA GLY A 208 18.26 38.49 5.17
C GLY A 208 18.81 39.28 6.35
N ASP A 209 19.71 40.16 6.04
CA ASP A 209 20.22 41.21 6.93
C ASP A 209 19.06 41.98 7.57
N LYS A 210 18.96 41.94 8.90
CA LYS A 210 18.10 42.85 9.67
C LYS A 210 18.86 44.14 9.95
N PRO A 211 18.34 45.29 9.58
CA PRO A 211 18.99 46.57 9.96
C PRO A 211 18.87 46.78 11.48
N ARG A 212 20.02 47.05 12.07
CA ARG A 212 20.17 47.53 13.45
C ARG A 212 19.57 48.94 13.54
N GLY A 213 18.43 49.08 14.16
CA GLY A 213 17.81 50.35 14.55
C GLY A 213 18.05 50.65 16.01
N GLY A 214 18.77 51.65 16.26
CA GLY A 214 18.81 52.77 17.17
C GLY A 214 18.45 52.54 18.64
N ARG A 215 19.48 52.68 19.46
CA ARG A 215 19.34 52.97 20.87
C ARG A 215 18.73 54.38 21.03
N ASP A 216 17.65 54.53 21.72
CA ASP A 216 17.31 55.81 22.40
C ASP A 216 17.15 55.57 23.88
N LYS A 217 18.13 56.16 24.62
CA LYS A 217 18.12 56.41 26.03
C LYS A 217 17.13 57.53 26.31
N LYS A 218 16.16 57.35 27.15
CA LYS A 218 15.52 58.44 27.93
C LYS A 218 15.46 58.06 29.38
N ARG A 219 16.38 58.68 30.12
CA ARG A 219 16.29 58.96 31.55
C ARG A 219 15.09 59.91 31.83
N LYS A 220 14.41 59.71 32.94
CA LYS A 220 13.88 60.68 33.89
C LYS A 220 13.20 59.87 35.01
N ASN A 221 13.72 59.84 36.21
CA ASN A 221 13.74 60.73 37.35
C ASN A 221 12.35 61.07 37.89
N ASN A 222 12.26 60.81 39.20
CA ASN A 222 11.42 61.43 40.26
C ASN A 222 9.99 60.84 40.40
N LYS A 223 9.60 60.42 41.52
CA LYS A 223 9.71 60.66 42.97
C LYS A 223 9.19 59.42 43.69
#